data_2c66b088df1e36361f165f7b4501fd90
#
_entry.id   2c66b088df1e36361f165f7b4501fd90
#
_cell.length_a   1.000
_cell.length_b   1.000
_cell.length_c   1.000
_cell.angle_alpha   90.00
_cell.angle_beta   90.00
_cell.angle_gamma   90.00
#
_symmetry.space_group_name_H-M   'P 1'
#
loop_
_entity.id
_entity.type
_entity.pdbx_description
1 polymer ?
#
loop_
_entity_poly.entity_id
_entity_poly.type
_entity_poly.pdbx_seq_one_letter_code
_entity_poly.pdbx_strand_id
1 'polypeptide(L)'
;MNIINIVNTHVLGVSILFMSGQLFAQNKNDIDVMKHDHSLMQVQEEHEPPSHDSHQNEHGGEIYQSTEFTTKWLNNEDGEGIWQTQLESRIGTDENKLFIQLNAEKAESENTFYDTKFMYSRMMADFWDVQAGIRYVHDPDATEDKNRTYAAFGLNGLAPYFFDTDIYMFVGKDDQFLLSLETDRDVLITQKLIMKPYLDVEIVVSDHSKYAKASGLSHANLGVETRYEITKNIMPYIDVSYGYEKGDKETTWQDQSSSEKKWMYGAGIQFNF
;
A
#
# COMPACT_ATOMS: atom_id res chain seq x y z
N MET A 1 48.93 12.70 -13.86
CA MET A 1 48.34 11.90 -14.94
C MET A 1 47.00 11.41 -14.40
N ASN A 2 45.93 12.20 -14.65
CA ASN A 2 44.63 12.03 -14.05
C ASN A 2 43.81 11.02 -14.87
N ILE A 3 43.44 9.93 -14.23
CA ILE A 3 42.47 8.99 -14.81
C ILE A 3 41.11 9.34 -14.21
N ILE A 4 40.27 9.96 -15.00
CA ILE A 4 38.87 10.22 -14.69
C ILE A 4 38.12 8.90 -14.96
N ASN A 5 37.70 8.22 -13.91
CA ASN A 5 36.76 7.11 -14.02
C ASN A 5 35.36 7.69 -14.22
N ILE A 6 34.86 7.54 -15.44
CA ILE A 6 33.46 7.80 -15.77
C ILE A 6 32.66 6.59 -15.25
N VAL A 7 31.96 6.79 -14.12
CA VAL A 7 30.97 5.82 -13.64
C VAL A 7 29.76 5.92 -14.54
N ASN A 8 29.58 4.90 -15.37
CA ASN A 8 28.39 4.70 -16.19
C ASN A 8 27.21 4.32 -15.24
N THR A 9 26.42 5.30 -14.90
CA THR A 9 25.14 5.09 -14.20
C THR A 9 24.14 4.51 -15.19
N HIS A 10 24.01 3.20 -15.23
CA HIS A 10 22.87 2.55 -15.90
C HIS A 10 21.61 2.82 -15.07
N VAL A 11 20.91 3.87 -15.43
CA VAL A 11 19.52 4.07 -15.02
C VAL A 11 18.72 2.95 -15.69
N LEU A 12 18.41 1.92 -14.91
CA LEU A 12 17.43 0.91 -15.29
C LEU A 12 16.06 1.61 -15.33
N GLY A 13 15.67 2.09 -16.50
CA GLY A 13 14.33 2.57 -16.75
C GLY A 13 13.36 1.41 -16.62
N VAL A 14 12.64 1.35 -15.51
CA VAL A 14 11.44 0.53 -15.39
C VAL A 14 10.41 1.14 -16.33
N SER A 15 10.31 0.60 -17.55
CA SER A 15 9.25 0.95 -18.48
C SER A 15 7.95 0.34 -18.00
N ILE A 16 7.23 1.08 -17.16
CA ILE A 16 5.86 0.75 -16.79
C ILE A 16 5.00 1.01 -18.03
N LEU A 17 4.59 -0.06 -18.68
CA LEU A 17 3.61 -0.01 -19.77
C LEU A 17 2.25 0.41 -19.15
N PHE A 18 1.94 1.69 -19.24
CA PHE A 18 0.60 2.18 -18.94
C PHE A 18 -0.37 1.68 -20.04
N MET A 19 -1.06 0.59 -19.78
CA MET A 19 -2.28 0.29 -20.50
C MET A 19 -3.38 1.21 -19.97
N SER A 20 -3.54 2.37 -20.59
CA SER A 20 -4.70 3.21 -20.40
C SER A 20 -5.93 2.48 -20.97
N GLY A 21 -6.66 1.79 -20.11
CA GLY A 21 -8.00 1.30 -20.41
C GLY A 21 -8.92 2.51 -20.56
N GLN A 22 -9.20 2.90 -21.81
CA GLN A 22 -10.26 3.87 -22.08
C GLN A 22 -11.61 3.18 -21.81
N LEU A 23 -12.21 3.48 -20.69
CA LEU A 23 -13.63 3.23 -20.45
C LEU A 23 -14.43 4.09 -21.41
N PHE A 24 -15.03 3.50 -22.43
CA PHE A 24 -16.04 4.12 -23.26
C PHE A 24 -17.33 4.30 -22.42
N ALA A 25 -17.49 5.46 -21.85
CA ALA A 25 -18.79 5.89 -21.37
C ALA A 25 -19.68 6.19 -22.59
N GLN A 26 -20.57 5.28 -22.92
CA GLN A 26 -21.56 5.46 -23.97
C GLN A 26 -22.69 6.38 -23.44
N ASN A 27 -22.54 7.65 -23.72
CA ASN A 27 -23.58 8.66 -23.42
C ASN A 27 -24.74 8.50 -24.42
N LYS A 28 -25.81 7.92 -23.98
CA LYS A 28 -27.06 7.82 -24.74
C LYS A 28 -28.00 8.93 -24.29
N ASN A 29 -27.83 10.13 -24.85
CA ASN A 29 -28.80 11.21 -24.74
C ASN A 29 -29.89 10.97 -25.78
N ASP A 30 -30.98 10.35 -25.40
CA ASP A 30 -32.27 10.46 -26.11
C ASP A 30 -33.17 11.38 -25.29
N ILE A 31 -33.22 12.63 -25.75
CA ILE A 31 -34.20 13.62 -25.29
C ILE A 31 -35.45 13.43 -26.16
N ASP A 32 -36.44 12.69 -25.67
CA ASP A 32 -37.78 12.73 -26.24
C ASP A 32 -38.58 13.83 -25.59
N VAL A 33 -38.90 14.82 -26.44
CA VAL A 33 -39.78 15.91 -26.12
C VAL A 33 -41.21 15.39 -26.19
N MET A 34 -41.86 15.12 -25.06
CA MET A 34 -43.31 14.86 -25.03
C MET A 34 -44.08 16.12 -24.77
N LYS A 35 -44.89 16.47 -25.77
CA LYS A 35 -45.94 17.48 -25.73
C LYS A 35 -47.03 17.09 -24.71
N HIS A 36 -47.42 18.03 -23.90
CA HIS A 36 -48.63 18.00 -23.09
C HIS A 36 -49.88 17.98 -23.99
N ASP A 37 -50.72 17.01 -23.78
CA ASP A 37 -52.15 17.10 -24.15
C ASP A 37 -53.00 16.70 -22.96
N HIS A 38 -53.86 17.61 -22.53
CA HIS A 38 -54.84 17.37 -21.45
C HIS A 38 -56.14 16.84 -22.05
N SER A 39 -56.52 15.62 -21.73
CA SER A 39 -57.93 15.25 -21.75
C SER A 39 -58.23 14.21 -20.69
N LEU A 40 -59.26 14.55 -19.93
CA LEU A 40 -59.89 13.82 -18.83
C LEU A 40 -60.36 12.42 -19.21
N MET A 41 -60.05 11.41 -18.41
CA MET A 41 -61.00 10.31 -18.13
C MET A 41 -60.60 9.55 -16.87
N GLN A 42 -61.53 9.45 -15.93
CA GLN A 42 -61.48 8.63 -14.73
C GLN A 42 -61.61 7.15 -15.13
N VAL A 43 -60.72 6.29 -14.58
CA VAL A 43 -60.99 4.87 -14.39
C VAL A 43 -60.33 4.41 -13.10
N GLN A 44 -61.05 3.64 -12.32
CA GLN A 44 -60.79 3.13 -11.00
C GLN A 44 -59.46 2.35 -10.92
N GLU A 45 -58.74 2.65 -9.86
CA GLU A 45 -57.52 1.94 -9.43
C GLU A 45 -57.88 0.65 -8.71
N GLU A 46 -57.33 -0.42 -9.20
CA GLU A 46 -57.06 -1.61 -8.42
C GLU A 46 -55.60 -1.51 -7.88
N HIS A 47 -55.49 -1.31 -6.58
CA HIS A 47 -54.22 -1.16 -5.89
C HIS A 47 -53.55 -2.55 -5.75
N GLU A 48 -52.59 -2.88 -6.61
CA GLU A 48 -51.59 -3.87 -6.30
C GLU A 48 -50.52 -3.22 -5.44
N PRO A 49 -50.09 -3.83 -4.28
CA PRO A 49 -49.00 -3.30 -3.51
C PRO A 49 -47.71 -3.42 -4.32
N PRO A 50 -46.82 -2.39 -4.29
CA PRO A 50 -45.55 -2.45 -4.98
C PRO A 50 -44.72 -3.62 -4.41
N SER A 51 -44.29 -4.50 -5.29
CA SER A 51 -43.32 -5.57 -4.96
C SER A 51 -41.99 -4.95 -4.53
N HIS A 52 -41.63 -5.20 -3.29
CA HIS A 52 -40.40 -4.71 -2.67
C HIS A 52 -39.14 -5.47 -3.11
N ASP A 53 -39.12 -6.14 -4.25
CA ASP A 53 -38.03 -7.02 -4.66
C ASP A 53 -37.01 -6.43 -5.63
N SER A 54 -37.04 -5.12 -5.93
CA SER A 54 -36.12 -4.54 -6.93
C SER A 54 -34.96 -3.67 -6.37
N HIS A 55 -34.81 -3.55 -5.06
CA HIS A 55 -33.76 -2.68 -4.49
C HIS A 55 -32.52 -3.40 -3.95
N GLN A 56 -32.42 -4.74 -4.10
CA GLN A 56 -31.27 -5.48 -3.57
C GLN A 56 -30.08 -5.63 -4.53
N ASN A 57 -30.13 -5.12 -5.76
CA ASN A 57 -29.06 -5.32 -6.75
C ASN A 57 -28.40 -4.03 -7.26
N GLU A 58 -28.63 -2.88 -6.64
CA GLU A 58 -28.07 -1.62 -7.19
C GLU A 58 -26.67 -1.23 -6.71
N HIS A 59 -26.06 -1.93 -5.73
CA HIS A 59 -24.76 -1.52 -5.18
C HIS A 59 -23.68 -2.60 -5.11
N GLY A 60 -23.84 -3.77 -5.69
CA GLY A 60 -22.94 -4.91 -5.44
C GLY A 60 -22.21 -5.51 -6.65
N GLY A 61 -21.96 -4.79 -7.73
CA GLY A 61 -21.41 -5.43 -8.93
C GLY A 61 -20.41 -4.62 -9.76
N GLU A 62 -20.20 -3.36 -9.49
CA GLU A 62 -19.23 -2.57 -10.24
C GLU A 62 -17.80 -2.88 -9.77
N ILE A 63 -16.92 -3.12 -10.74
CA ILE A 63 -15.48 -3.32 -10.47
C ILE A 63 -14.83 -1.96 -10.54
N TYR A 64 -14.17 -1.57 -9.45
CA TYR A 64 -13.31 -0.38 -9.42
C TYR A 64 -11.86 -0.76 -9.26
N GLN A 65 -11.04 0.16 -9.68
CA GLN A 65 -9.60 0.13 -9.48
C GLN A 65 -9.18 1.42 -8.81
N SER A 66 -8.37 1.29 -7.76
CA SER A 66 -7.63 2.39 -7.16
C SER A 66 -6.17 2.02 -7.15
N THR A 67 -5.31 2.89 -7.64
CA THR A 67 -3.87 2.66 -7.68
C THR A 67 -3.15 3.90 -7.16
N GLU A 68 -2.31 3.70 -6.15
CA GLU A 68 -1.41 4.70 -5.61
C GLU A 68 0.03 4.32 -5.94
N PHE A 69 0.79 5.29 -6.42
CA PHE A 69 2.22 5.16 -6.66
C PHE A 69 2.95 6.27 -5.92
N THR A 70 3.84 5.91 -5.02
CA THR A 70 4.70 6.86 -4.32
C THR A 70 6.16 6.60 -4.59
N THR A 71 6.94 7.66 -4.66
CA THR A 71 8.39 7.57 -4.74
C THR A 71 9.01 8.70 -3.93
N LYS A 72 10.05 8.39 -3.14
CA LYS A 72 10.72 9.34 -2.27
C LYS A 72 12.22 9.08 -2.20
N TRP A 73 12.95 10.17 -1.97
CA TRP A 73 14.35 10.14 -1.60
C TRP A 73 14.49 10.58 -0.15
N LEU A 74 15.06 9.72 0.67
CA LEU A 74 15.35 9.97 2.08
C LEU A 74 16.85 10.07 2.30
N ASN A 75 17.24 10.87 3.26
CA ASN A 75 18.61 10.89 3.80
C ASN A 75 18.54 10.53 5.28
N ASN A 76 19.51 9.75 5.75
CA ASN A 76 19.70 9.52 7.17
C ASN A 76 20.64 10.58 7.80
N GLU A 77 20.86 10.48 9.11
CA GLU A 77 21.75 11.38 9.85
C GLU A 77 23.21 11.30 9.37
N ASP A 78 23.63 10.16 8.85
CA ASP A 78 24.98 9.88 8.36
C ASP A 78 25.19 10.40 6.92
N GLY A 79 24.13 10.90 6.28
CA GLY A 79 24.16 11.43 4.92
C GLY A 79 24.01 10.36 3.83
N GLU A 80 23.64 9.14 4.19
CA GLU A 80 23.33 8.09 3.22
C GLU A 80 21.94 8.32 2.62
N GLY A 81 21.87 8.29 1.31
CA GLY A 81 20.64 8.44 0.56
C GLY A 81 19.94 7.10 0.33
N ILE A 82 18.62 7.08 0.51
CA ILE A 82 17.78 5.91 0.30
C ILE A 82 16.65 6.29 -0.65
N TRP A 83 16.54 5.58 -1.75
CA TRP A 83 15.43 5.69 -2.68
C TRP A 83 14.37 4.65 -2.34
N GLN A 84 13.15 5.09 -2.04
CA GLN A 84 12.00 4.22 -1.78
C GLN A 84 10.91 4.45 -2.83
N THR A 85 10.30 3.37 -3.29
CA THR A 85 9.18 3.40 -4.23
C THR A 85 8.14 2.39 -3.79
N GLN A 86 6.89 2.80 -3.75
CA GLN A 86 5.76 1.94 -3.41
C GLN A 86 4.70 2.04 -4.49
N LEU A 87 4.14 0.91 -4.86
CA LEU A 87 2.93 0.80 -5.68
C LEU A 87 1.90 0.00 -4.89
N GLU A 88 0.74 0.58 -4.71
CA GLU A 88 -0.41 -0.09 -4.13
C GLU A 88 -1.57 -0.08 -5.12
N SER A 89 -2.22 -1.21 -5.32
CA SER A 89 -3.38 -1.31 -6.19
C SER A 89 -4.45 -2.19 -5.58
N ARG A 90 -5.68 -1.69 -5.58
CA ARG A 90 -6.89 -2.41 -5.17
C ARG A 90 -7.82 -2.53 -6.37
N ILE A 91 -8.20 -3.76 -6.73
CA ILE A 91 -9.02 -4.05 -7.91
C ILE A 91 -10.13 -5.02 -7.51
N GLY A 92 -11.36 -4.65 -7.72
CA GLY A 92 -12.50 -5.53 -7.41
C GLY A 92 -13.79 -4.81 -7.12
N THR A 93 -14.68 -5.49 -6.41
CA THR A 93 -15.95 -4.95 -5.93
C THR A 93 -15.83 -4.51 -4.47
N ASP A 94 -16.88 -3.93 -3.90
CA ASP A 94 -16.92 -3.58 -2.47
C ASP A 94 -16.63 -4.77 -1.57
N GLU A 95 -17.16 -5.95 -1.93
CA GLU A 95 -17.06 -7.15 -1.11
C GLU A 95 -15.77 -7.95 -1.34
N ASN A 96 -15.27 -7.98 -2.57
CA ASN A 96 -14.16 -8.86 -2.97
C ASN A 96 -13.16 -8.09 -3.82
N LYS A 97 -11.93 -7.96 -3.34
CA LYS A 97 -10.86 -7.18 -3.95
C LYS A 97 -9.58 -8.00 -4.06
N LEU A 98 -8.82 -7.75 -5.09
CA LEU A 98 -7.41 -8.09 -5.17
C LEU A 98 -6.61 -6.89 -4.69
N PHE A 99 -5.76 -7.10 -3.70
CA PHE A 99 -4.83 -6.10 -3.19
C PHE A 99 -3.40 -6.50 -3.59
N ILE A 100 -2.69 -5.57 -4.20
CA ILE A 100 -1.31 -5.74 -4.64
C ILE A 100 -0.50 -4.60 -4.07
N GLN A 101 0.56 -4.91 -3.32
CA GLN A 101 1.52 -3.92 -2.83
C GLN A 101 2.93 -4.32 -3.26
N LEU A 102 3.66 -3.39 -3.83
CA LEU A 102 5.05 -3.52 -4.26
C LEU A 102 5.86 -2.43 -3.60
N ASN A 103 6.83 -2.81 -2.78
CA ASN A 103 7.80 -1.90 -2.20
C ASN A 103 9.18 -2.19 -2.78
N ALA A 104 9.88 -1.16 -3.21
CA ALA A 104 11.27 -1.25 -3.66
C ALA A 104 12.09 -0.20 -2.93
N GLU A 105 13.21 -0.63 -2.37
CA GLU A 105 14.14 0.23 -1.65
C GLU A 105 15.56 0.04 -2.16
N LYS A 106 16.29 1.14 -2.28
CA LYS A 106 17.68 1.14 -2.70
C LYS A 106 18.47 2.19 -1.95
N ALA A 107 19.38 1.79 -1.09
CA ALA A 107 20.42 2.66 -0.54
C ALA A 107 21.54 2.90 -1.57
N GLU A 108 22.31 3.99 -1.41
CA GLU A 108 23.33 4.42 -2.39
C GLU A 108 24.38 3.35 -2.72
N SER A 109 24.75 2.54 -1.73
CA SER A 109 25.82 1.55 -1.86
C SER A 109 25.32 0.10 -1.90
N GLU A 110 24.00 -0.11 -1.91
CA GLU A 110 23.35 -1.42 -1.81
C GLU A 110 22.61 -1.78 -3.08
N ASN A 111 22.24 -3.06 -3.17
CA ASN A 111 21.36 -3.55 -4.21
C ASN A 111 19.90 -3.23 -3.88
N THR A 112 19.01 -3.35 -4.88
CA THR A 112 17.60 -3.04 -4.66
C THR A 112 16.90 -4.17 -3.90
N PHE A 113 16.38 -3.85 -2.74
CA PHE A 113 15.47 -4.69 -1.97
C PHE A 113 14.04 -4.60 -2.52
N TYR A 114 13.31 -5.72 -2.52
CA TYR A 114 11.91 -5.78 -2.94
C TYR A 114 11.06 -6.52 -1.91
N ASP A 115 9.91 -5.97 -1.60
CA ASP A 115 8.86 -6.60 -0.80
C ASP A 115 7.52 -6.49 -1.53
N THR A 116 6.89 -7.63 -1.79
CA THR A 116 5.67 -7.69 -2.59
C THR A 116 4.61 -8.49 -1.87
N LYS A 117 3.41 -7.93 -1.74
CA LYS A 117 2.24 -8.59 -1.18
C LYS A 117 1.17 -8.76 -2.28
N PHE A 118 0.64 -9.96 -2.42
CA PHE A 118 -0.51 -10.29 -3.26
C PHE A 118 -1.59 -10.89 -2.36
N MET A 119 -2.67 -10.16 -2.15
CA MET A 119 -3.69 -10.52 -1.19
C MET A 119 -5.07 -10.54 -1.84
N TYR A 120 -5.85 -11.57 -1.55
CA TYR A 120 -7.29 -11.54 -1.74
C TYR A 120 -7.92 -10.92 -0.49
N SER A 121 -8.74 -9.91 -0.67
CA SER A 121 -9.40 -9.13 0.36
C SER A 121 -10.91 -9.34 0.26
N ARG A 122 -11.55 -9.67 1.37
CA ARG A 122 -13.00 -9.84 1.47
C ARG A 122 -13.54 -9.02 2.62
N MET A 123 -14.57 -8.26 2.33
CA MET A 123 -15.27 -7.48 3.36
C MET A 123 -15.87 -8.42 4.42
N MET A 124 -15.51 -8.18 5.67
CA MET A 124 -16.01 -8.89 6.84
C MET A 124 -16.99 -8.04 7.65
N ALA A 125 -16.77 -6.73 7.67
CA ALA A 125 -17.60 -5.74 8.34
C ALA A 125 -17.51 -4.40 7.58
N ASP A 126 -18.36 -3.43 7.90
CA ASP A 126 -18.50 -2.16 7.16
C ASP A 126 -17.17 -1.42 6.92
N PHE A 127 -16.19 -1.59 7.79
CA PHE A 127 -14.89 -0.90 7.72
C PHE A 127 -13.70 -1.85 7.79
N TRP A 128 -13.92 -3.17 7.69
CA TRP A 128 -12.87 -4.15 7.84
C TRP A 128 -12.95 -5.24 6.78
N ASP A 129 -11.83 -5.46 6.12
CA ASP A 129 -11.59 -6.57 5.21
C ASP A 129 -10.70 -7.61 5.89
N VAL A 130 -11.01 -8.89 5.73
CA VAL A 130 -10.08 -9.98 5.99
C VAL A 130 -9.29 -10.26 4.71
N GLN A 131 -7.98 -10.45 4.86
CA GLN A 131 -7.07 -10.66 3.74
C GLN A 131 -6.30 -11.96 3.89
N ALA A 132 -6.08 -12.65 2.77
CA ALA A 132 -5.23 -13.84 2.70
C ALA A 132 -4.47 -13.86 1.37
N GLY A 133 -3.20 -14.27 1.43
CA GLY A 133 -2.36 -14.28 0.24
C GLY A 133 -0.91 -14.67 0.50
N ILE A 134 0.00 -14.06 -0.24
CA ILE A 134 1.43 -14.31 -0.16
C ILE A 134 2.21 -12.99 -0.08
N ARG A 135 3.30 -13.01 0.70
CA ARG A 135 4.34 -11.98 0.72
C ARG A 135 5.62 -12.59 0.14
N TYR A 136 6.24 -11.92 -0.80
CA TYR A 136 7.52 -12.28 -1.36
C TYR A 136 8.53 -11.18 -1.08
N VAL A 137 9.65 -11.54 -0.47
CA VAL A 137 10.75 -10.64 -0.12
C VAL A 137 11.99 -11.06 -0.88
N HIS A 138 12.60 -10.13 -1.61
CA HIS A 138 13.90 -10.30 -2.24
C HIS A 138 14.90 -9.34 -1.59
N ASP A 139 15.85 -9.92 -0.88
CA ASP A 139 16.94 -9.21 -0.20
C ASP A 139 18.27 -9.64 -0.83
N PRO A 140 18.79 -8.86 -1.79
CA PRO A 140 19.98 -9.24 -2.53
C PRO A 140 21.26 -9.21 -1.69
N ASP A 141 21.25 -8.48 -0.57
CA ASP A 141 22.41 -8.31 0.32
C ASP A 141 22.43 -9.38 1.42
N ALA A 142 21.34 -10.17 1.58
CA ALA A 142 21.32 -11.34 2.45
C ALA A 142 22.35 -12.40 2.01
N THR A 143 23.02 -12.99 2.98
CA THR A 143 24.07 -14.00 2.72
C THR A 143 23.49 -15.31 2.17
N GLU A 144 22.36 -15.76 2.69
CA GLU A 144 21.56 -16.89 2.18
C GLU A 144 20.07 -16.50 2.15
N ASP A 145 19.25 -17.34 1.52
CA ASP A 145 17.79 -17.14 1.42
C ASP A 145 17.38 -15.74 0.95
N LYS A 146 18.11 -15.25 -0.09
CA LYS A 146 17.81 -13.95 -0.74
C LYS A 146 16.35 -13.79 -1.16
N ASN A 147 15.67 -14.90 -1.39
CA ASN A 147 14.27 -14.96 -1.80
C ASN A 147 13.46 -15.67 -0.71
N ARG A 148 12.61 -14.94 -0.04
CA ARG A 148 11.75 -15.46 1.02
C ARG A 148 10.29 -15.33 0.62
N THR A 149 9.50 -16.36 0.85
CA THR A 149 8.06 -16.36 0.57
C THR A 149 7.32 -16.75 1.83
N TYR A 150 6.31 -15.98 2.17
CA TYR A 150 5.47 -16.17 3.35
C TYR A 150 4.02 -16.35 2.92
N ALA A 151 3.28 -17.23 3.59
CA ALA A 151 1.83 -17.15 3.62
C ALA A 151 1.45 -15.94 4.46
N ALA A 152 0.51 -15.14 3.96
CA ALA A 152 0.09 -13.89 4.59
C ALA A 152 -1.40 -13.95 4.92
N PHE A 153 -1.74 -13.54 6.14
CA PHE A 153 -3.11 -13.39 6.61
C PHE A 153 -3.22 -12.05 7.34
N GLY A 154 -4.32 -11.33 7.14
CA GLY A 154 -4.42 -10.04 7.76
C GLY A 154 -5.82 -9.46 7.81
N LEU A 155 -5.86 -8.29 8.40
CA LEU A 155 -7.02 -7.41 8.49
C LEU A 155 -6.59 -6.05 7.96
N ASN A 156 -7.36 -5.49 7.03
CA ASN A 156 -7.20 -4.13 6.54
C ASN A 156 -8.49 -3.38 6.83
N GLY A 157 -8.40 -2.17 7.35
CA GLY A 157 -9.61 -1.40 7.58
C GLY A 157 -9.40 -0.11 8.34
N LEU A 158 -10.52 0.56 8.61
CA LEU A 158 -10.55 1.84 9.28
C LEU A 158 -10.78 1.66 10.79
N ALA A 159 -9.74 1.85 11.58
CA ALA A 159 -9.79 1.81 13.03
C ALA A 159 -10.48 3.09 13.60
N PRO A 160 -10.84 3.13 14.92
CA PRO A 160 -11.39 4.32 15.53
C PRO A 160 -10.54 5.56 15.29
N TYR A 161 -11.21 6.70 15.17
CA TYR A 161 -10.61 7.99 14.81
C TYR A 161 -10.07 8.08 13.37
N PHE A 162 -10.55 7.23 12.45
CA PHE A 162 -10.19 7.21 11.04
C PHE A 162 -8.70 6.92 10.79
N PHE A 163 -8.11 6.02 11.57
CA PHE A 163 -6.81 5.46 11.26
C PHE A 163 -6.98 4.33 10.24
N ASP A 164 -6.38 4.46 9.06
CA ASP A 164 -6.21 3.32 8.15
C ASP A 164 -5.22 2.36 8.80
N THR A 165 -5.58 1.09 8.89
CA THR A 165 -4.84 0.13 9.72
C THR A 165 -4.77 -1.22 9.05
N ASP A 166 -3.54 -1.69 8.87
CA ASP A 166 -3.20 -2.98 8.35
C ASP A 166 -2.51 -3.82 9.41
N ILE A 167 -3.05 -5.00 9.67
CA ILE A 167 -2.46 -5.96 10.61
C ILE A 167 -2.23 -7.26 9.83
N TYR A 168 -0.97 -7.71 9.75
CA TYR A 168 -0.64 -8.95 9.07
C TYR A 168 0.13 -9.92 9.95
N MET A 169 -0.12 -11.18 9.67
CA MET A 169 0.62 -12.33 10.16
C MET A 169 1.27 -13.03 8.97
N PHE A 170 2.57 -13.23 9.03
CA PHE A 170 3.33 -13.90 7.99
C PHE A 170 3.93 -15.20 8.53
N VAL A 171 3.76 -16.28 7.78
CA VAL A 171 4.29 -17.61 8.10
C VAL A 171 5.20 -18.08 6.97
N GLY A 172 6.47 -18.26 7.26
CA GLY A 172 7.51 -18.66 6.32
C GLY A 172 8.09 -20.05 6.59
N LYS A 173 9.19 -20.34 5.92
CA LYS A 173 10.01 -21.54 6.18
C LYS A 173 10.74 -21.40 7.52
N ASP A 174 11.29 -22.52 8.02
CA ASP A 174 12.15 -22.59 9.21
C ASP A 174 11.49 -21.95 10.45
N ASP A 175 10.18 -22.21 10.63
CA ASP A 175 9.34 -21.68 11.69
C ASP A 175 9.36 -20.14 11.79
N GLN A 176 9.56 -19.46 10.67
CA GLN A 176 9.46 -18.00 10.62
C GLN A 176 8.02 -17.58 10.82
N PHE A 177 7.81 -16.78 11.85
CA PHE A 177 6.52 -16.18 12.18
C PHE A 177 6.70 -14.70 12.51
N LEU A 178 6.09 -13.85 11.70
CA LEU A 178 6.18 -12.39 11.79
C LEU A 178 4.79 -11.79 12.00
N LEU A 179 4.71 -10.70 12.72
CA LEU A 179 3.52 -9.85 12.84
C LEU A 179 3.88 -8.45 12.37
N SER A 180 3.03 -7.81 11.56
CA SER A 180 3.17 -6.40 11.22
C SER A 180 1.91 -5.62 11.55
N LEU A 181 2.12 -4.36 11.86
CA LEU A 181 1.10 -3.34 12.03
C LEU A 181 1.55 -2.10 11.27
N GLU A 182 0.78 -1.70 10.29
CA GLU A 182 0.93 -0.44 9.58
C GLU A 182 -0.31 0.41 9.90
N THR A 183 -0.14 1.65 10.30
CA THR A 183 -1.28 2.52 10.57
C THR A 183 -0.96 3.97 10.28
N ASP A 184 -1.87 4.65 9.63
CA ASP A 184 -1.73 6.05 9.29
C ASP A 184 -3.08 6.79 9.31
N ARG A 185 -3.02 8.10 9.20
CA ARG A 185 -4.21 8.92 9.14
C ARG A 185 -3.97 10.22 8.39
N ASP A 186 -4.83 10.52 7.42
CA ASP A 186 -4.84 11.82 6.76
C ASP A 186 -5.51 12.89 7.63
N VAL A 187 -4.76 13.94 7.97
CA VAL A 187 -5.23 15.11 8.70
C VAL A 187 -5.17 16.34 7.78
N LEU A 188 -6.31 16.83 7.38
CA LEU A 188 -6.40 18.04 6.55
C LEU A 188 -6.09 19.29 7.38
N ILE A 189 -4.92 19.88 7.16
CA ILE A 189 -4.54 21.16 7.78
C ILE A 189 -5.21 22.31 7.03
N THR A 190 -5.27 22.20 5.70
CA THR A 190 -6.03 23.08 4.81
C THR A 190 -6.72 22.23 3.75
N GLN A 191 -7.46 22.84 2.82
CA GLN A 191 -8.08 22.12 1.70
C GLN A 191 -7.06 21.41 0.77
N LYS A 192 -5.78 21.79 0.82
CA LYS A 192 -4.72 21.26 -0.03
C LYS A 192 -3.49 20.74 0.71
N LEU A 193 -3.36 21.09 1.99
CA LEU A 193 -2.24 20.66 2.81
C LEU A 193 -2.72 19.54 3.74
N ILE A 194 -2.17 18.36 3.55
CA ILE A 194 -2.52 17.13 4.27
C ILE A 194 -1.30 16.70 5.07
N MET A 195 -1.48 16.47 6.36
CA MET A 195 -0.47 15.88 7.22
C MET A 195 -0.86 14.42 7.49
N LYS A 196 0.04 13.50 7.23
CA LYS A 196 -0.15 12.05 7.42
C LYS A 196 0.84 11.52 8.45
N PRO A 197 0.51 11.52 9.76
CA PRO A 197 1.25 10.73 10.73
C PRO A 197 1.07 9.25 10.42
N TYR A 198 2.16 8.48 10.54
CA TYR A 198 2.15 7.05 10.30
C TYR A 198 3.05 6.30 11.28
N LEU A 199 2.74 5.03 11.49
CA LEU A 199 3.50 4.10 12.31
C LEU A 199 3.52 2.74 11.62
N ASP A 200 4.74 2.22 11.40
CA ASP A 200 4.97 0.88 10.89
C ASP A 200 5.75 0.08 11.93
N VAL A 201 5.29 -1.12 12.22
CA VAL A 201 5.92 -2.01 13.22
C VAL A 201 5.96 -3.43 12.68
N GLU A 202 7.12 -4.08 12.77
CA GLU A 202 7.25 -5.52 12.52
C GLU A 202 7.85 -6.22 13.74
N ILE A 203 7.23 -7.32 14.14
CA ILE A 203 7.63 -8.15 15.28
C ILE A 203 7.98 -9.54 14.77
N VAL A 204 9.18 -10.01 15.06
CA VAL A 204 9.59 -11.40 14.86
C VAL A 204 9.16 -12.20 16.09
N VAL A 205 8.19 -13.08 15.93
CA VAL A 205 7.74 -13.99 17.01
C VAL A 205 8.67 -15.18 17.10
N SER A 206 9.00 -15.78 15.97
CA SER A 206 9.98 -16.87 15.86
C SER A 206 10.73 -16.79 14.54
N ASP A 207 12.00 -17.18 14.57
CA ASP A 207 12.84 -17.38 13.41
C ASP A 207 13.92 -18.40 13.79
N HIS A 208 13.92 -19.56 13.10
CA HIS A 208 14.88 -20.64 13.27
C HIS A 208 15.75 -20.84 12.03
N SER A 209 15.78 -19.84 11.14
CA SER A 209 16.67 -19.84 9.98
C SER A 209 18.14 -19.74 10.39
N LYS A 210 19.05 -20.05 9.48
CA LYS A 210 20.50 -19.94 9.75
C LYS A 210 20.92 -18.49 10.04
N TYR A 211 20.32 -17.54 9.36
CA TYR A 211 20.52 -16.10 9.51
C TYR A 211 19.28 -15.48 10.13
N ALA A 212 18.95 -15.96 11.34
CA ALA A 212 17.74 -15.59 12.04
C ALA A 212 17.78 -14.14 12.54
N LYS A 213 16.67 -13.44 12.39
CA LYS A 213 16.47 -12.17 13.08
C LYS A 213 16.19 -12.37 14.57
N ALA A 214 16.62 -11.45 15.39
CA ALA A 214 16.36 -11.52 16.82
C ALA A 214 14.85 -11.34 17.10
N SER A 215 14.27 -12.26 17.90
CA SER A 215 12.84 -12.21 18.25
C SER A 215 12.47 -10.95 19.03
N GLY A 216 11.25 -10.49 18.89
CA GLY A 216 10.68 -9.26 19.46
C GLY A 216 10.50 -8.17 18.39
N LEU A 217 10.49 -6.90 18.79
CA LEU A 217 10.37 -5.75 17.87
C LEU A 217 11.57 -5.77 16.91
N SER A 218 11.32 -6.07 15.65
CA SER A 218 12.34 -6.17 14.58
C SER A 218 12.53 -4.84 13.87
N HIS A 219 11.43 -4.21 13.51
CA HIS A 219 11.39 -2.92 12.84
C HIS A 219 10.31 -2.03 13.46
N ALA A 220 10.60 -0.74 13.57
CA ALA A 220 9.59 0.26 13.87
C ALA A 220 9.96 1.57 13.18
N ASN A 221 8.99 2.19 12.53
CA ASN A 221 9.16 3.48 11.88
C ASN A 221 7.98 4.38 12.24
N LEU A 222 8.26 5.51 12.86
CA LEU A 222 7.28 6.53 13.21
C LEU A 222 7.61 7.80 12.44
N GLY A 223 6.66 8.28 11.65
CA GLY A 223 6.92 9.45 10.81
C GLY A 223 5.70 10.32 10.58
N VAL A 224 5.97 11.42 9.87
CA VAL A 224 4.96 12.36 9.42
C VAL A 224 5.29 12.77 7.99
N GLU A 225 4.40 12.45 7.07
CA GLU A 225 4.40 13.02 5.73
C GLU A 225 3.56 14.29 5.69
N THR A 226 4.03 15.29 4.98
CA THR A 226 3.26 16.52 4.73
C THR A 226 3.13 16.67 3.23
N ARG A 227 1.92 16.42 2.73
CA ARG A 227 1.56 16.40 1.30
C ARG A 227 0.88 17.71 0.90
N TYR A 228 1.17 18.18 -0.31
CA TYR A 228 0.47 19.30 -0.92
C TYR A 228 -0.26 18.85 -2.18
N GLU A 229 -1.59 18.91 -2.16
CA GLU A 229 -2.45 18.56 -3.29
C GLU A 229 -2.37 19.63 -4.39
N ILE A 230 -1.54 19.40 -5.42
CA ILE A 230 -1.55 20.21 -6.63
C ILE A 230 -2.82 19.90 -7.41
N THR A 231 -3.05 18.61 -7.65
CA THR A 231 -4.29 18.02 -8.17
C THR A 231 -4.59 16.77 -7.34
N LYS A 232 -5.79 16.21 -7.47
CA LYS A 232 -6.17 14.96 -6.78
C LYS A 232 -5.26 13.77 -7.13
N ASN A 233 -4.61 13.85 -8.28
CA ASN A 233 -3.75 12.79 -8.80
C ASN A 233 -2.26 13.00 -8.54
N ILE A 234 -1.83 14.21 -8.13
CA ILE A 234 -0.42 14.56 -7.99
C ILE A 234 -0.21 15.33 -6.70
N MET A 235 0.55 14.75 -5.78
CA MET A 235 0.84 15.28 -4.46
C MET A 235 2.32 15.17 -4.12
N PRO A 236 3.13 16.22 -4.32
CA PRO A 236 4.47 16.27 -3.73
C PRO A 236 4.37 16.32 -2.21
N TYR A 237 5.36 15.73 -1.53
CA TYR A 237 5.40 15.71 -0.08
C TYR A 237 6.81 15.77 0.48
N ILE A 238 6.91 16.12 1.74
CA ILE A 238 8.10 15.97 2.58
C ILE A 238 7.80 14.94 3.65
N ASP A 239 8.81 14.16 4.01
CA ASP A 239 8.72 13.09 5.01
C ASP A 239 9.82 13.27 6.05
N VAL A 240 9.44 13.10 7.31
CA VAL A 240 10.37 13.06 8.45
C VAL A 240 9.97 11.90 9.33
N SER A 241 10.91 10.98 9.57
CA SER A 241 10.63 9.79 10.36
C SER A 241 11.80 9.41 11.26
N TYR A 242 11.49 8.58 12.25
CA TYR A 242 12.44 7.96 13.15
C TYR A 242 12.29 6.45 13.07
N GLY A 243 13.32 5.82 12.52
CA GLY A 243 13.41 4.38 12.33
C GLY A 243 14.16 3.69 13.45
N TYR A 244 13.74 2.48 13.77
CA TYR A 244 14.42 1.51 14.62
C TYR A 244 14.52 0.19 13.88
N GLU A 245 15.71 -0.37 13.78
CA GLU A 245 15.96 -1.72 13.31
C GLU A 245 16.69 -2.52 14.37
N LYS A 246 16.19 -3.72 14.62
CA LYS A 246 16.83 -4.66 15.53
C LYS A 246 17.91 -5.44 14.82
N GLY A 247 19.05 -5.57 15.47
CA GLY A 247 20.14 -6.41 14.98
C GLY A 247 19.79 -7.91 14.93
N ASP A 248 20.62 -8.66 14.23
CA ASP A 248 20.49 -10.09 14.03
C ASP A 248 20.77 -10.88 15.30
N LYS A 249 20.23 -12.08 15.35
CA LYS A 249 20.47 -13.04 16.43
C LYS A 249 21.78 -13.76 16.19
N GLU A 250 22.58 -13.98 17.25
CA GLU A 250 23.73 -14.89 17.19
C GLU A 250 23.28 -16.33 16.85
N THR A 251 23.88 -16.88 15.83
CA THR A 251 23.69 -18.27 15.39
C THR A 251 25.06 -18.92 15.10
N THR A 252 25.09 -20.19 14.71
CA THR A 252 26.33 -20.84 14.27
C THR A 252 26.91 -20.21 12.98
N TRP A 253 26.12 -19.41 12.26
CA TRP A 253 26.41 -18.92 10.91
C TRP A 253 26.56 -17.39 10.84
N GLN A 254 26.14 -16.67 11.88
CA GLN A 254 26.24 -15.22 11.96
C GLN A 254 26.48 -14.74 13.38
N ASP A 255 27.23 -13.67 13.52
CA ASP A 255 27.42 -12.97 14.78
C ASP A 255 26.21 -12.07 15.07
N GLN A 256 25.98 -11.76 16.35
CA GLN A 256 24.97 -10.81 16.75
C GLN A 256 25.35 -9.41 16.25
N SER A 257 24.44 -8.74 15.55
CA SER A 257 24.59 -7.33 15.20
C SER A 257 23.88 -6.40 16.18
N SER A 258 24.31 -5.14 16.22
CA SER A 258 23.69 -4.12 17.07
C SER A 258 22.41 -3.58 16.44
N SER A 259 21.47 -3.16 17.29
CA SER A 259 20.28 -2.46 16.83
C SER A 259 20.63 -1.03 16.41
N GLU A 260 19.97 -0.55 15.36
CA GLU A 260 20.16 0.79 14.82
C GLU A 260 18.95 1.67 15.04
N LYS A 261 19.19 2.97 15.13
CA LYS A 261 18.14 3.99 15.24
C LYS A 261 18.58 5.18 14.42
N LYS A 262 17.73 5.61 13.50
CA LYS A 262 18.11 6.69 12.58
C LYS A 262 16.94 7.65 12.37
N TRP A 263 17.24 8.95 12.34
CA TRP A 263 16.33 9.92 11.75
C TRP A 263 16.46 9.88 10.24
N MET A 264 15.32 9.91 9.57
CA MET A 264 15.25 10.00 8.12
C MET A 264 14.42 11.21 7.74
N TYR A 265 14.84 11.92 6.71
CA TYR A 265 14.12 13.06 6.17
C TYR A 265 14.30 13.14 4.66
N GLY A 266 13.28 13.56 3.98
CA GLY A 266 13.34 13.64 2.53
C GLY A 266 12.11 14.21 1.88
N ALA A 267 12.04 14.01 0.58
CA ALA A 267 10.93 14.46 -0.23
C ALA A 267 10.53 13.41 -1.26
N GLY A 268 9.28 13.43 -1.64
CA GLY A 268 8.72 12.51 -2.60
C GLY A 268 7.54 13.08 -3.37
N ILE A 269 6.98 12.22 -4.18
CA ILE A 269 5.78 12.52 -4.94
C ILE A 269 4.86 11.30 -4.96
N GLN A 270 3.58 11.55 -4.76
CA GLN A 270 2.51 10.56 -4.82
C GLN A 270 1.64 10.82 -6.05
N PHE A 271 1.28 9.73 -6.73
CA PHE A 271 0.36 9.71 -7.85
C PHE A 271 -0.81 8.79 -7.55
N ASN A 272 -2.04 9.24 -7.78
CA ASN A 272 -3.27 8.48 -7.62
C ASN A 272 -3.98 8.32 -8.98
N PHE A 273 -4.43 7.08 -9.27
CA PHE A 273 -5.06 6.72 -10.53
C PHE A 273 -6.41 6.01 -10.33
#